data_b65a584ea47a83de1db8f5daa1bbac5d
#
_entry.id   b65a584ea47a83de1db8f5daa1bbac5d
#
_cell.length_a   1.000
_cell.length_b   1.000
_cell.length_c   1.000
_cell.angle_alpha   90.00
_cell.angle_beta   90.00
_cell.angle_gamma   90.00
#
_symmetry.space_group_name_H-M   'P 1'
#
loop_
_entity.id
_entity.type
_entity.pdbx_description
1 polymer ?
#
loop_
_entity_poly.entity_id
_entity_poly.type
_entity_poly.pdbx_seq_one_letter_code
_entity_poly.pdbx_strand_id
1 'polypeptide(L)'
;MEIIETKIEGLLIIKPRIFEDERGYFFESWSRESFKNNGIDVDFVQDNQSFSSKGVLRGLHFQNPPFEQGKLVRVIQGSVLDVAVDIRKDSPTYGEHVSVHLTGKNKTMFWIPPGFAHGFSTLEDETIFSYKCSGVYNKQSEGSLMWNDSDLNIDWKIKESIISEKDKQSELFKNFKTQF
;
A
#
# COMPACT_ATOMS: atom_id res chain seq x y z
N MET A 1 14.94 -5.94 -12.59
CA MET A 1 14.13 -5.56 -11.41
C MET A 1 15.02 -5.66 -10.20
N GLU A 2 14.99 -4.69 -9.30
CA GLU A 2 15.67 -4.68 -8.01
C GLU A 2 14.62 -4.83 -6.91
N ILE A 3 14.81 -5.78 -5.99
CA ILE A 3 13.97 -5.98 -4.81
C ILE A 3 14.76 -5.52 -3.59
N ILE A 4 14.14 -4.66 -2.78
CA ILE A 4 14.72 -4.12 -1.56
C ILE A 4 13.84 -4.53 -0.38
N GLU A 5 14.40 -5.31 0.53
CA GLU A 5 13.74 -5.64 1.79
C GLU A 5 13.64 -4.40 2.69
N THR A 6 12.56 -4.30 3.44
CA THR A 6 12.38 -3.24 4.42
C THR A 6 12.75 -3.73 5.83
N LYS A 7 12.67 -2.85 6.82
CA LYS A 7 12.86 -3.22 8.25
C LYS A 7 11.79 -4.18 8.78
N ILE A 8 10.66 -4.33 8.08
CA ILE A 8 9.56 -5.22 8.45
C ILE A 8 9.47 -6.36 7.44
N GLU A 9 9.65 -7.58 7.89
CA GLU A 9 9.64 -8.77 7.06
C GLU A 9 8.33 -8.91 6.26
N GLY A 10 8.49 -9.18 4.97
CA GLY A 10 7.41 -9.36 3.99
C GLY A 10 7.11 -8.10 3.17
N LEU A 11 7.41 -6.90 3.67
CA LEU A 11 7.27 -5.66 2.91
C LEU A 11 8.47 -5.44 1.98
N LEU A 12 8.19 -5.31 0.67
CA LEU A 12 9.24 -5.20 -0.36
C LEU A 12 9.07 -3.94 -1.20
N ILE A 13 10.14 -3.17 -1.35
CA ILE A 13 10.22 -2.07 -2.31
C ILE A 13 10.76 -2.63 -3.61
N ILE A 14 10.07 -2.37 -4.72
CA ILE A 14 10.39 -2.93 -6.03
C ILE A 14 10.73 -1.79 -6.99
N LYS A 15 11.92 -1.82 -7.56
CA LYS A 15 12.34 -0.90 -8.61
C LYS A 15 12.40 -1.66 -9.94
N PRO A 16 11.49 -1.39 -10.88
CA PRO A 16 11.49 -2.02 -12.19
C PRO A 16 12.71 -1.57 -13.00
N ARG A 17 13.10 -2.38 -13.97
CA ARG A 17 14.03 -1.92 -15.03
C ARG A 17 13.26 -1.03 -15.99
N ILE A 18 13.71 0.20 -16.17
CA ILE A 18 13.10 1.18 -17.07
C ILE A 18 13.98 1.25 -18.33
N PHE A 19 13.34 1.28 -19.51
CA PHE A 19 13.95 1.49 -20.81
C PHE A 19 13.46 2.84 -21.34
N GLU A 20 14.39 3.77 -21.61
CA GLU A 20 14.06 5.12 -22.06
C GLU A 20 14.70 5.38 -23.44
N ASP A 21 13.95 6.03 -24.34
CA ASP A 21 14.42 6.53 -25.64
C ASP A 21 13.66 7.83 -26.02
N GLU A 22 13.86 8.34 -27.24
CA GLU A 22 13.20 9.57 -27.72
C GLU A 22 11.67 9.50 -27.74
N ARG A 23 11.05 8.31 -27.66
CA ARG A 23 9.59 8.12 -27.60
C ARG A 23 9.04 8.18 -26.18
N GLY A 24 9.92 8.16 -25.15
CA GLY A 24 9.56 8.12 -23.75
C GLY A 24 10.15 6.92 -23.03
N TYR A 25 9.35 6.21 -22.24
CA TYR A 25 9.83 5.05 -21.46
C TYR A 25 8.91 3.84 -21.59
N PHE A 26 9.51 2.67 -21.40
CA PHE A 26 8.83 1.39 -21.24
C PHE A 26 9.37 0.65 -20.01
N PHE A 27 8.50 0.02 -19.24
CA PHE A 27 8.88 -0.95 -18.21
C PHE A 27 7.77 -1.97 -18.01
N GLU A 28 8.17 -3.17 -17.58
CA GLU A 28 7.24 -4.20 -17.14
C GLU A 28 6.76 -3.86 -15.73
N SER A 29 5.49 -3.46 -15.58
CA SER A 29 4.92 -3.10 -14.28
C SER A 29 4.48 -4.32 -13.47
N TRP A 30 4.27 -5.45 -14.12
CA TRP A 30 4.03 -6.75 -13.52
C TRP A 30 4.14 -7.87 -14.56
N SER A 31 4.77 -8.95 -14.15
CA SER A 31 4.80 -10.22 -14.86
C SER A 31 4.85 -11.33 -13.83
N ARG A 32 3.96 -12.32 -13.93
CA ARG A 32 3.89 -13.44 -12.99
C ARG A 32 5.24 -14.15 -12.86
N GLU A 33 5.86 -14.46 -14.00
CA GLU A 33 7.14 -15.17 -14.04
C GLU A 33 8.26 -14.35 -13.42
N SER A 34 8.36 -13.07 -13.79
CA SER A 34 9.37 -12.15 -13.32
C SER A 34 9.28 -11.95 -11.79
N PHE A 35 8.07 -11.76 -11.26
CA PHE A 35 7.86 -11.58 -9.82
C PHE A 35 8.09 -12.88 -9.03
N LYS A 36 7.62 -14.02 -9.55
CA LYS A 36 7.87 -15.34 -8.95
C LYS A 36 9.37 -15.66 -8.85
N ASN A 37 10.14 -15.39 -9.90
CA ASN A 37 11.60 -15.59 -9.92
C ASN A 37 12.34 -14.66 -8.93
N ASN A 38 11.67 -13.61 -8.43
CA ASN A 38 12.16 -12.68 -7.43
C ASN A 38 11.47 -12.86 -6.04
N GLY A 39 10.84 -14.02 -5.80
CA GLY A 39 10.29 -14.38 -4.48
C GLY A 39 8.85 -13.92 -4.21
N ILE A 40 8.17 -13.29 -5.20
CA ILE A 40 6.78 -12.87 -5.07
C ILE A 40 5.90 -13.79 -5.92
N ASP A 41 5.57 -14.97 -5.39
CA ASP A 41 4.72 -15.98 -6.07
C ASP A 41 3.25 -15.77 -5.68
N VAL A 42 2.60 -14.81 -6.31
CA VAL A 42 1.25 -14.37 -6.03
C VAL A 42 0.42 -14.26 -7.31
N ASP A 43 -0.81 -14.76 -7.28
CA ASP A 43 -1.81 -14.50 -8.32
C ASP A 43 -2.60 -13.23 -7.97
N PHE A 44 -2.62 -12.26 -8.88
CA PHE A 44 -3.46 -11.08 -8.73
C PHE A 44 -4.77 -11.28 -9.49
N VAL A 45 -5.88 -11.05 -8.80
CA VAL A 45 -7.25 -11.31 -9.28
C VAL A 45 -8.10 -10.06 -9.44
N GLN A 46 -7.60 -8.90 -8.96
CA GLN A 46 -8.31 -7.63 -9.03
C GLN A 46 -7.32 -6.49 -9.25
N ASP A 47 -7.68 -5.55 -10.12
CA ASP A 47 -6.97 -4.29 -10.34
C ASP A 47 -7.85 -3.11 -9.93
N ASN A 48 -7.25 -2.16 -9.21
CA ASN A 48 -7.93 -0.95 -8.75
C ASN A 48 -7.14 0.30 -9.16
N GLN A 49 -7.86 1.38 -9.41
CA GLN A 49 -7.28 2.69 -9.66
C GLN A 49 -8.07 3.77 -8.94
N SER A 50 -7.38 4.74 -8.37
CA SER A 50 -7.98 5.94 -7.81
C SER A 50 -7.36 7.20 -8.40
N PHE A 51 -8.16 8.26 -8.47
CA PHE A 51 -7.73 9.62 -8.76
C PHE A 51 -7.96 10.47 -7.52
N SER A 52 -6.98 11.30 -7.14
CA SER A 52 -7.04 12.07 -5.90
C SER A 52 -6.30 13.40 -6.04
N SER A 53 -6.86 14.44 -5.41
CA SER A 53 -6.19 15.71 -5.21
C SER A 53 -5.19 15.63 -4.06
N LYS A 54 -4.27 16.58 -3.99
CA LYS A 54 -3.36 16.75 -2.87
C LYS A 54 -4.11 16.83 -1.54
N GLY A 55 -3.58 16.18 -0.50
CA GLY A 55 -4.18 16.14 0.84
C GLY A 55 -5.19 15.01 1.04
N VAL A 56 -5.64 14.30 -0.02
CA VAL A 56 -6.48 13.13 0.16
C VAL A 56 -5.69 12.03 0.87
N LEU A 57 -6.29 11.48 1.93
CA LEU A 57 -5.78 10.31 2.65
C LEU A 57 -6.83 9.19 2.59
N ARG A 58 -6.36 7.99 2.27
CA ARG A 58 -7.18 6.77 2.25
C ARG A 58 -6.50 5.71 3.10
N GLY A 59 -7.19 5.16 4.07
CA GLY A 59 -6.63 4.13 4.95
C GLY A 59 -6.94 4.36 6.42
N LEU A 60 -6.43 3.52 7.27
CA LEU A 60 -5.65 2.30 6.99
C LEU A 60 -6.59 1.11 6.79
N HIS A 61 -6.54 0.45 5.63
CA HIS A 61 -7.51 -0.59 5.27
C HIS A 61 -6.85 -1.96 5.13
N PHE A 62 -7.58 -2.99 5.53
CA PHE A 62 -7.22 -4.40 5.33
C PHE A 62 -8.49 -5.25 5.15
N GLN A 63 -8.32 -6.51 4.80
CA GLN A 63 -9.37 -7.53 4.88
C GLN A 63 -8.90 -8.67 5.76
N ASN A 64 -9.77 -9.11 6.66
CA ASN A 64 -9.53 -10.24 7.54
C ASN A 64 -9.59 -11.59 6.78
N PRO A 65 -8.92 -12.63 7.24
CA PRO A 65 -9.12 -13.98 6.75
C PRO A 65 -10.61 -14.40 6.75
N PRO A 66 -11.07 -15.23 5.80
CA PRO A 66 -10.30 -15.86 4.73
C PRO A 66 -10.24 -15.02 3.42
N PHE A 67 -10.50 -13.73 3.47
CA PHE A 67 -10.51 -12.84 2.30
C PHE A 67 -9.38 -11.79 2.34
N GLU A 68 -8.30 -12.12 3.03
CA GLU A 68 -7.12 -11.27 3.11
C GLU A 68 -6.54 -10.94 1.73
N GLN A 69 -5.99 -9.74 1.60
CA GLN A 69 -5.44 -9.25 0.33
C GLN A 69 -3.98 -8.83 0.49
N GLY A 70 -3.10 -9.41 -0.32
CA GLY A 70 -1.83 -8.79 -0.65
C GLY A 70 -2.03 -7.73 -1.74
N LYS A 71 -1.26 -6.65 -1.69
CA LYS A 71 -1.37 -5.52 -2.61
C LYS A 71 -0.03 -5.18 -3.23
N LEU A 72 0.01 -5.08 -4.57
CA LEU A 72 1.14 -4.50 -5.30
C LEU A 72 0.73 -3.11 -5.77
N VAL A 73 1.30 -2.08 -5.16
CA VAL A 73 0.87 -0.69 -5.36
C VAL A 73 1.92 0.12 -6.13
N ARG A 74 1.46 1.11 -6.90
CA ARG A 74 2.29 2.07 -7.62
C ARG A 74 1.54 3.36 -7.95
N VAL A 75 2.30 4.42 -8.23
CA VAL A 75 1.77 5.68 -8.77
C VAL A 75 1.98 5.71 -10.28
N ILE A 76 0.92 6.02 -11.04
CA ILE A 76 0.97 6.24 -12.49
C ILE A 76 1.37 7.68 -12.76
N GLN A 77 0.70 8.63 -12.09
CA GLN A 77 0.92 10.08 -12.17
C GLN A 77 0.84 10.68 -10.76
N GLY A 78 1.62 11.74 -10.52
CA GLY A 78 1.65 12.41 -9.22
C GLY A 78 2.51 11.68 -8.19
N SER A 79 2.15 11.81 -6.91
CA SER A 79 2.99 11.40 -5.79
C SER A 79 2.16 11.06 -4.56
N VAL A 80 2.55 9.98 -3.85
CA VAL A 80 1.96 9.59 -2.56
C VAL A 80 3.05 9.22 -1.55
N LEU A 81 2.74 9.38 -0.27
CA LEU A 81 3.37 8.63 0.81
C LEU A 81 2.49 7.40 1.07
N ASP A 82 3.00 6.23 0.74
CA ASP A 82 2.34 4.95 0.95
C ASP A 82 2.80 4.34 2.27
N VAL A 83 1.89 3.80 3.07
CA VAL A 83 2.16 3.32 4.42
C VAL A 83 1.55 1.94 4.64
N ALA A 84 2.35 1.00 5.14
CA ALA A 84 1.92 -0.31 5.57
C ALA A 84 2.25 -0.52 7.06
N VAL A 85 1.24 -0.84 7.87
CA VAL A 85 1.34 -1.12 9.31
C VAL A 85 1.25 -2.62 9.54
N ASP A 86 2.19 -3.20 10.27
CA ASP A 86 2.15 -4.61 10.64
C ASP A 86 1.04 -4.88 11.66
N ILE A 87 0.08 -5.71 11.30
CA ILE A 87 -1.03 -6.12 12.16
C ILE A 87 -1.03 -7.62 12.47
N ARG A 88 0.08 -8.32 12.24
CA ARG A 88 0.29 -9.74 12.57
C ARG A 88 0.60 -9.89 14.04
N LYS A 89 -0.24 -10.62 14.78
CA LYS A 89 -0.23 -10.73 16.25
C LYS A 89 1.12 -11.14 16.85
N ASP A 90 1.75 -12.13 16.24
CA ASP A 90 2.99 -12.72 16.75
C ASP A 90 4.25 -12.12 16.08
N SER A 91 4.08 -11.07 15.31
CA SER A 91 5.20 -10.36 14.68
C SER A 91 5.99 -9.54 15.70
N PRO A 92 7.34 -9.57 15.66
CA PRO A 92 8.16 -8.71 16.50
C PRO A 92 7.99 -7.22 16.16
N THR A 93 7.39 -6.91 15.02
CA THR A 93 7.13 -5.56 14.53
C THR A 93 5.63 -5.19 14.56
N TYR A 94 4.81 -5.90 15.35
CA TYR A 94 3.40 -5.59 15.51
C TYR A 94 3.17 -4.13 15.91
N GLY A 95 2.38 -3.39 15.13
CA GLY A 95 2.14 -1.96 15.30
C GLY A 95 3.20 -1.04 14.70
N GLU A 96 4.34 -1.56 14.24
CA GLU A 96 5.30 -0.76 13.48
C GLU A 96 4.84 -0.57 12.03
N HIS A 97 5.36 0.47 11.37
CA HIS A 97 5.03 0.75 9.97
C HIS A 97 6.26 1.05 9.12
N VAL A 98 6.09 0.89 7.83
CA VAL A 98 7.00 1.36 6.79
C VAL A 98 6.27 2.37 5.93
N SER A 99 6.93 3.49 5.62
CA SER A 99 6.45 4.53 4.72
C SER A 99 7.34 4.61 3.49
N VAL A 100 6.75 4.60 2.29
CA VAL A 100 7.46 4.63 1.01
C VAL A 100 6.94 5.77 0.15
N HIS A 101 7.84 6.61 -0.37
CA HIS A 101 7.49 7.66 -1.32
C HIS A 101 7.40 7.09 -2.73
N LEU A 102 6.18 6.98 -3.26
CA LEU A 102 5.89 6.48 -4.59
C LEU A 102 5.50 7.63 -5.51
N THR A 103 6.07 7.67 -6.71
CA THR A 103 5.77 8.72 -7.71
C THR A 103 5.65 8.14 -9.11
N GLY A 104 4.92 8.84 -9.97
CA GLY A 104 4.90 8.54 -11.41
C GLY A 104 6.27 8.70 -12.07
N LYS A 105 7.24 9.37 -11.44
CA LYS A 105 8.61 9.54 -11.94
C LYS A 105 9.53 8.40 -11.52
N ASN A 106 9.53 8.01 -10.22
CA ASN A 106 10.45 6.98 -9.72
C ASN A 106 10.05 5.56 -10.11
N LYS A 107 8.80 5.35 -10.59
CA LYS A 107 8.24 4.05 -11.00
C LYS A 107 8.34 2.96 -9.92
N THR A 108 8.71 3.35 -8.71
CA THR A 108 8.83 2.43 -7.58
C THR A 108 7.47 1.82 -7.25
N MET A 109 7.47 0.54 -6.94
CA MET A 109 6.31 -0.19 -6.48
C MET A 109 6.55 -0.67 -5.05
N PHE A 110 5.45 -0.92 -4.32
CA PHE A 110 5.51 -1.46 -2.98
C PHE A 110 4.66 -2.72 -2.91
N TRP A 111 5.25 -3.83 -2.49
CA TRP A 111 4.55 -5.07 -2.20
C TRP A 111 4.21 -5.14 -0.72
N ILE A 112 2.93 -5.33 -0.44
CA ILE A 112 2.34 -5.40 0.90
C ILE A 112 1.57 -6.73 0.97
N PRO A 113 2.09 -7.77 1.65
CA PRO A 113 1.39 -9.05 1.78
C PRO A 113 0.15 -8.93 2.70
N PRO A 114 -0.68 -10.00 2.82
CA PRO A 114 -1.68 -10.11 3.89
C PRO A 114 -1.05 -9.93 5.27
N GLY A 115 -1.85 -9.41 6.23
CA GLY A 115 -1.36 -9.14 7.58
C GLY A 115 -0.84 -7.72 7.79
N PHE A 116 -1.15 -6.82 6.85
CA PHE A 116 -0.82 -5.40 6.97
C PHE A 116 -2.06 -4.52 6.74
N ALA A 117 -2.19 -3.47 7.54
CA ALA A 117 -3.11 -2.38 7.28
C ALA A 117 -2.42 -1.35 6.37
N HIS A 118 -3.09 -0.95 5.29
CA HIS A 118 -2.53 -0.15 4.22
C HIS A 118 -3.28 1.17 4.04
N GLY A 119 -2.53 2.23 3.80
CA GLY A 119 -3.08 3.54 3.45
C GLY A 119 -2.06 4.41 2.74
N PHE A 120 -2.52 5.51 2.18
CA PHE A 120 -1.63 6.49 1.56
C PHE A 120 -2.16 7.91 1.70
N SER A 121 -1.25 8.87 1.73
CA SER A 121 -1.54 10.31 1.60
C SER A 121 -1.07 10.81 0.24
N THR A 122 -1.90 11.63 -0.41
CA THR A 122 -1.62 12.21 -1.72
C THR A 122 -0.84 13.51 -1.56
N LEU A 123 0.35 13.59 -2.17
CA LEU A 123 1.28 14.72 -2.01
C LEU A 123 1.21 15.74 -3.16
N GLU A 124 0.65 15.35 -4.30
CA GLU A 124 0.47 16.19 -5.49
C GLU A 124 -0.98 16.10 -5.99
N ASP A 125 -1.44 17.16 -6.68
CA ASP A 125 -2.72 17.12 -7.37
C ASP A 125 -2.71 16.15 -8.56
N GLU A 126 -3.89 15.76 -9.03
CA GLU A 126 -4.10 14.87 -10.17
C GLU A 126 -3.35 13.52 -10.04
N THR A 127 -3.19 13.04 -8.81
CA THR A 127 -2.49 11.78 -8.55
C THR A 127 -3.35 10.58 -8.94
N ILE A 128 -2.78 9.72 -9.80
CA ILE A 128 -3.36 8.44 -10.21
C ILE A 128 -2.58 7.32 -9.50
N PHE A 129 -3.24 6.64 -8.60
CA PHE A 129 -2.72 5.52 -7.83
C PHE A 129 -3.37 4.22 -8.29
N SER A 130 -2.56 3.19 -8.54
CA SER A 130 -3.02 1.90 -9.05
C SER A 130 -2.46 0.76 -8.19
N TYR A 131 -3.26 -0.26 -7.95
CA TYR A 131 -2.83 -1.44 -7.21
C TYR A 131 -3.52 -2.72 -7.63
N LYS A 132 -2.77 -3.81 -7.62
CA LYS A 132 -3.24 -5.18 -7.81
C LYS A 132 -3.49 -5.83 -6.46
N CYS A 133 -4.56 -6.65 -6.36
CA CYS A 133 -4.91 -7.40 -5.17
C CYS A 133 -4.84 -8.90 -5.43
N SER A 134 -4.31 -9.66 -4.47
CA SER A 134 -4.26 -11.12 -4.50
C SER A 134 -5.60 -11.79 -4.17
N GLY A 135 -6.55 -11.07 -3.58
CA GLY A 135 -7.89 -11.55 -3.25
C GLY A 135 -8.95 -10.57 -3.76
N VAL A 136 -10.19 -11.03 -3.91
CA VAL A 136 -11.33 -10.20 -4.28
C VAL A 136 -11.83 -9.40 -3.07
N TYR A 137 -12.47 -8.26 -3.36
CA TYR A 137 -13.07 -7.45 -2.31
C TYR A 137 -14.24 -8.19 -1.64
N ASN A 138 -14.21 -8.22 -0.29
CA ASN A 138 -15.29 -8.73 0.55
C ASN A 138 -15.63 -7.73 1.64
N LYS A 139 -16.81 -7.14 1.55
CA LYS A 139 -17.26 -6.10 2.49
C LYS A 139 -17.35 -6.58 3.94
N GLN A 140 -17.66 -7.85 4.18
CA GLN A 140 -17.82 -8.39 5.53
C GLN A 140 -16.48 -8.65 6.23
N SER A 141 -15.42 -8.81 5.45
CA SER A 141 -14.05 -9.02 5.96
C SER A 141 -13.24 -7.74 6.05
N GLU A 142 -13.81 -6.62 5.58
CA GLU A 142 -13.11 -5.33 5.60
C GLU A 142 -12.91 -4.84 7.03
N GLY A 143 -11.70 -4.36 7.32
CA GLY A 143 -11.33 -3.70 8.56
C GLY A 143 -10.54 -2.42 8.28
N SER A 144 -10.53 -1.53 9.26
CA SER A 144 -9.76 -0.29 9.17
C SER A 144 -9.25 0.16 10.53
N LEU A 145 -8.05 0.76 10.53
CA LEU A 145 -7.46 1.42 11.69
C LEU A 145 -7.47 2.93 11.51
N MET A 146 -7.57 3.64 12.63
CA MET A 146 -7.57 5.09 12.63
C MET A 146 -6.24 5.63 12.07
N TRP A 147 -6.32 6.43 11.02
CA TRP A 147 -5.17 6.96 10.29
C TRP A 147 -4.26 7.86 11.14
N ASN A 148 -4.83 8.61 12.11
CA ASN A 148 -4.12 9.51 13.01
C ASN A 148 -3.97 8.95 14.44
N ASP A 149 -3.96 7.64 14.56
CA ASP A 149 -3.77 6.96 15.83
C ASP A 149 -2.41 7.32 16.43
N SER A 150 -2.42 7.72 17.73
CA SER A 150 -1.21 8.14 18.43
C SER A 150 -0.21 7.01 18.70
N ASP A 151 -0.70 5.78 18.84
CA ASP A 151 0.15 4.61 19.08
C ASP A 151 0.87 4.17 17.80
N LEU A 152 0.25 4.40 16.63
CA LEU A 152 0.87 4.18 15.33
C LEU A 152 1.80 5.32 14.92
N ASN A 153 1.55 6.54 15.38
CA ASN A 153 2.37 7.74 15.20
C ASN A 153 2.89 7.95 13.75
N ILE A 154 2.01 7.82 12.76
CA ILE A 154 2.37 7.94 11.34
C ILE A 154 2.46 9.41 10.94
N ASP A 155 3.61 9.82 10.41
CA ASP A 155 3.78 11.13 9.80
C ASP A 155 3.38 11.08 8.31
N TRP A 156 2.16 11.47 7.99
CA TRP A 156 1.58 11.44 6.65
C TRP A 156 2.12 12.48 5.67
N LYS A 157 3.00 13.38 6.12
CA LYS A 157 3.60 14.46 5.29
C LYS A 157 2.60 15.42 4.64
N ILE A 158 1.37 15.50 5.16
CA ILE A 158 0.34 16.45 4.76
C ILE A 158 -0.09 17.30 5.97
N LYS A 159 -0.40 18.59 5.73
CA LYS A 159 -0.86 19.50 6.79
C LYS A 159 -2.36 19.41 7.02
N GLU A 160 -3.10 19.33 5.93
CA GLU A 160 -4.57 19.21 5.93
C GLU A 160 -4.94 17.93 5.22
N SER A 161 -5.82 17.15 5.83
CA SER A 161 -6.25 15.86 5.29
C SER A 161 -7.68 15.90 4.82
N ILE A 162 -7.93 15.39 3.60
CA ILE A 162 -9.25 15.14 3.05
C ILE A 162 -9.54 13.65 3.23
N ILE A 163 -10.49 13.33 4.12
CA ILE A 163 -10.74 11.97 4.60
C ILE A 163 -12.21 11.63 4.43
N SER A 164 -12.49 10.38 4.02
CA SER A 164 -13.85 9.87 3.92
C SER A 164 -14.51 9.77 5.31
N GLU A 165 -15.86 9.89 5.36
CA GLU A 165 -16.59 9.69 6.61
C GLU A 165 -16.38 8.30 7.20
N LYS A 166 -16.15 7.29 6.36
CA LYS A 166 -15.83 5.95 6.78
C LYS A 166 -14.47 5.89 7.50
N ASP A 167 -13.44 6.51 6.95
CA ASP A 167 -12.09 6.47 7.53
C ASP A 167 -12.00 7.28 8.84
N LYS A 168 -12.87 8.29 9.01
CA LYS A 168 -13.01 9.02 10.28
C LYS A 168 -13.61 8.19 11.43
N GLN A 169 -14.23 7.05 11.13
CA GLN A 169 -14.90 6.17 12.09
C GLN A 169 -14.11 4.87 12.30
N SER A 170 -12.88 4.80 11.82
CA SER A 170 -12.02 3.62 11.96
C SER A 170 -11.64 3.35 13.42
N GLU A 171 -11.29 2.10 13.72
CA GLU A 171 -10.96 1.65 15.07
C GLU A 171 -9.58 2.16 15.51
N LEU A 172 -9.43 2.52 16.79
CA LEU A 172 -8.14 2.83 17.38
C LEU A 172 -7.30 1.55 17.58
N PHE A 173 -6.01 1.63 17.32
CA PHE A 173 -5.08 0.50 17.40
C PHE A 173 -5.11 -0.22 18.76
N LYS A 174 -5.20 0.53 19.86
CA LYS A 174 -5.32 -0.04 21.23
C LYS A 174 -6.54 -0.91 21.46
N ASN A 175 -7.62 -0.76 20.66
CA ASN A 175 -8.85 -1.53 20.76
C ASN A 175 -8.87 -2.70 19.76
N PHE A 176 -8.02 -2.61 18.75
CA PHE A 176 -7.98 -3.55 17.64
C PHE A 176 -7.53 -4.95 18.07
N LYS A 177 -8.26 -5.94 17.62
CA LYS A 177 -7.93 -7.36 17.81
C LYS A 177 -7.69 -7.99 16.45
N THR A 178 -6.44 -8.17 16.12
CA THR A 178 -6.04 -8.77 14.85
C THR A 178 -6.50 -10.22 14.72
N GLN A 179 -6.74 -10.64 13.48
CA GLN A 179 -7.03 -12.03 13.09
C GLN A 179 -5.87 -12.66 12.31
N PHE A 180 -4.71 -11.97 12.23
CA PHE A 180 -3.50 -12.43 11.54
C PHE A 180 -2.45 -13.00 12.50
#